data_feede0f8a824b822669ef5b941935623
#
_entry.id   feede0f8a824b822669ef5b941935623
#
_cell.length_a   1.000
_cell.length_b   1.000
_cell.length_c   1.000
_cell.angle_alpha   90.00
_cell.angle_beta   90.00
_cell.angle_gamma   90.00
#
_symmetry.space_group_name_H-M   'P 1'
#
loop_
_entity.id
_entity.type
_entity.pdbx_description
1 polymer ?
#
loop_
_entity_poly.entity_id
_entity_poly.type
_entity_poly.pdbx_seq_one_letter_code
_entity_poly.pdbx_strand_id
1 'polypeptide(L)'
;DYRIEYTRQPLDAAESLRLFRTGERRALRLNEFFTVAGSYPQGSTEYNDVLDLAARLFPDSPEANINAAAVALTKGETAKARRYLERFATLPMAYNNMGILCLQEGNRDKAEVYLTMAAAAGVKQADKALKELKRQAGN
;
A
#
# COMPACT_ATOMS: atom_id res chain seq x y z
N ASP A 1 -34.67 0.08 -1.41
CA ASP A 1 -34.39 -0.41 -1.32
C ASP A 1 -33.90 -0.98 -1.06
N TYR A 2 -33.99 -1.11 -1.13
CA TYR A 2 -33.55 -1.85 -0.76
C TYR A 2 -32.55 -2.58 -0.86
N ARG A 3 -32.10 -2.80 -1.19
CA ARG A 3 -30.93 -3.27 -1.56
C ARG A 3 -29.97 -3.43 -0.59
N ILE A 4 -30.10 -2.86 0.39
CA ILE A 4 -29.31 -3.00 1.54
C ILE A 4 -29.29 -4.37 2.08
N GLU A 5 -30.33 -5.06 1.91
CA GLU A 5 -30.37 -6.39 2.40
C GLU A 5 -29.43 -7.31 1.69
N TYR A 6 -28.82 -6.84 0.62
CA TYR A 6 -27.80 -7.63 -0.05
C TYR A 6 -26.42 -7.47 0.53
N THR A 7 -26.28 -6.65 1.55
CA THR A 7 -25.02 -6.51 2.23
C THR A 7 -24.83 -7.71 3.15
N ARG A 8 -23.90 -8.60 2.77
CA ARG A 8 -23.62 -9.74 3.62
C ARG A 8 -22.76 -9.34 4.80
N GLN A 9 -22.76 -10.15 5.85
CA GLN A 9 -21.88 -9.99 6.98
C GLN A 9 -20.42 -10.11 6.53
N PRO A 10 -19.49 -9.36 7.13
CA PRO A 10 -18.07 -9.54 6.84
C PRO A 10 -17.66 -10.96 7.15
N LEU A 11 -16.83 -11.53 6.30
CA LEU A 11 -16.28 -12.87 6.50
C LEU A 11 -15.15 -12.82 7.52
N ASP A 12 -15.03 -13.89 8.30
CA ASP A 12 -13.89 -14.00 9.19
C ASP A 12 -12.62 -14.37 8.39
N ALA A 13 -11.48 -14.38 9.07
CA ALA A 13 -10.19 -14.61 8.41
C ALA A 13 -10.13 -15.99 7.74
N ALA A 14 -10.66 -17.03 8.42
CA ALA A 14 -10.61 -18.38 7.88
C ALA A 14 -11.45 -18.52 6.61
N GLU A 15 -12.66 -17.93 6.60
CA GLU A 15 -13.52 -17.99 5.44
C GLU A 15 -12.97 -17.17 4.28
N SER A 16 -12.42 -15.99 4.57
CA SER A 16 -11.78 -15.15 3.55
C SER A 16 -10.62 -15.89 2.88
N LEU A 17 -9.79 -16.55 3.69
CA LEU A 17 -8.66 -17.32 3.18
C LEU A 17 -9.14 -18.50 2.33
N ARG A 18 -10.20 -19.18 2.78
CA ARG A 18 -10.76 -20.30 2.04
C ARG A 18 -11.24 -19.86 0.64
N LEU A 19 -12.01 -18.77 0.59
CA LEU A 19 -12.52 -18.25 -0.69
C LEU A 19 -11.37 -17.81 -1.59
N PHE A 20 -10.33 -17.21 -1.01
CA PHE A 20 -9.17 -16.80 -1.78
C PHE A 20 -8.47 -18.03 -2.41
N ARG A 21 -8.25 -19.06 -1.61
CA ARG A 21 -7.56 -20.28 -2.06
C ARG A 21 -8.34 -21.09 -3.08
N THR A 22 -9.66 -21.08 -2.99
CA THR A 22 -10.50 -21.82 -3.93
C THR A 22 -10.73 -21.06 -5.24
N GLY A 23 -10.21 -19.84 -5.35
CA GLY A 23 -10.36 -19.04 -6.56
C GLY A 23 -11.64 -18.21 -6.61
N GLU A 24 -12.44 -18.24 -5.57
CA GLU A 24 -13.68 -17.43 -5.49
C GLU A 24 -13.38 -16.00 -5.01
N ARG A 25 -12.34 -15.40 -5.59
CA ARG A 25 -11.77 -14.14 -5.12
C ARG A 25 -12.69 -12.96 -5.34
N ARG A 26 -13.54 -13.01 -6.36
CA ARG A 26 -14.48 -11.92 -6.65
C ARG A 26 -15.58 -11.79 -5.60
N ALA A 27 -15.77 -12.80 -4.76
CA ALA A 27 -16.68 -12.73 -3.65
C ALA A 27 -16.14 -11.92 -2.47
N LEU A 28 -14.84 -11.62 -2.48
CA LEU A 28 -14.17 -10.92 -1.38
C LEU A 28 -14.28 -9.42 -1.52
N ARG A 29 -14.44 -8.72 -0.39
CA ARG A 29 -14.35 -7.28 -0.29
C ARG A 29 -12.89 -6.87 -0.11
N LEU A 30 -12.61 -5.60 -0.33
CA LEU A 30 -11.24 -5.11 -0.23
C LEU A 30 -10.60 -5.40 1.14
N ASN A 31 -11.32 -5.11 2.22
CA ASN A 31 -10.76 -5.37 3.55
C ASN A 31 -10.55 -6.86 3.82
N GLU A 32 -11.29 -7.73 3.15
CA GLU A 32 -11.08 -9.17 3.25
C GLU A 32 -9.82 -9.61 2.53
N PHE A 33 -9.46 -8.93 1.42
CA PHE A 33 -8.16 -9.14 0.79
C PHE A 33 -7.03 -8.80 1.77
N PHE A 34 -7.17 -7.70 2.49
CA PHE A 34 -6.14 -7.33 3.48
C PHE A 34 -6.07 -8.34 4.62
N THR A 35 -7.20 -8.89 5.02
CA THR A 35 -7.25 -9.97 6.01
C THR A 35 -6.50 -11.21 5.50
N VAL A 36 -6.73 -11.56 4.24
CA VAL A 36 -6.03 -12.69 3.62
C VAL A 36 -4.52 -12.42 3.57
N ALA A 37 -4.12 -11.23 3.17
CA ALA A 37 -2.70 -10.86 3.15
C ALA A 37 -2.07 -11.03 4.54
N GLY A 38 -2.78 -10.61 5.59
CA GLY A 38 -2.32 -10.74 6.97
C GLY A 38 -2.14 -12.19 7.44
N SER A 39 -2.69 -13.16 6.71
CA SER A 39 -2.52 -14.58 7.02
C SER A 39 -1.16 -15.12 6.58
N TYR A 40 -0.43 -14.35 5.79
CA TYR A 40 0.90 -14.72 5.30
C TYR A 40 1.96 -13.82 5.93
N PRO A 41 3.20 -14.28 6.02
CA PRO A 41 4.26 -13.41 6.53
C PRO A 41 4.43 -12.17 5.66
N GLN A 42 4.58 -11.03 6.29
CA GLN A 42 4.78 -9.77 5.58
C GLN A 42 6.02 -9.87 4.68
N GLY A 43 5.86 -9.48 3.42
CA GLY A 43 6.95 -9.55 2.45
C GLY A 43 7.10 -10.90 1.77
N SER A 44 6.32 -11.91 2.15
CA SER A 44 6.34 -13.19 1.44
C SER A 44 5.73 -13.04 0.05
N THR A 45 6.01 -13.99 -0.83
CA THR A 45 5.43 -14.00 -2.17
C THR A 45 3.90 -13.99 -2.10
N GLU A 46 3.34 -14.80 -1.22
CA GLU A 46 1.88 -14.86 -1.05
C GLU A 46 1.30 -13.55 -0.59
N TYR A 47 1.92 -12.91 0.40
CA TYR A 47 1.51 -11.59 0.88
C TYR A 47 1.51 -10.57 -0.27
N ASN A 48 2.60 -10.53 -1.00
CA ASN A 48 2.77 -9.57 -2.09
C ASN A 48 1.75 -9.81 -3.22
N ASP A 49 1.49 -11.06 -3.54
CA ASP A 49 0.53 -11.43 -4.59
C ASP A 49 -0.90 -11.00 -4.24
N VAL A 50 -1.27 -11.16 -2.97
CA VAL A 50 -2.60 -10.73 -2.51
C VAL A 50 -2.77 -9.22 -2.66
N LEU A 51 -1.75 -8.45 -2.26
CA LEU A 51 -1.83 -6.99 -2.37
C LEU A 51 -1.84 -6.52 -3.83
N ASP A 52 -1.06 -7.15 -4.70
CA ASP A 52 -1.08 -6.85 -6.13
C ASP A 52 -2.46 -7.15 -6.73
N LEU A 53 -3.04 -8.27 -6.36
CA LEU A 53 -4.36 -8.65 -6.86
C LEU A 53 -5.42 -7.67 -6.38
N ALA A 54 -5.35 -7.24 -5.11
CA ALA A 54 -6.30 -6.27 -4.57
C ALA A 54 -6.29 -4.97 -5.39
N ALA A 55 -5.11 -4.48 -5.78
CA ALA A 55 -5.01 -3.27 -6.59
C ALA A 55 -5.61 -3.48 -7.98
N ARG A 56 -5.46 -4.68 -8.56
CA ARG A 56 -6.03 -4.96 -9.88
C ARG A 56 -7.55 -5.06 -9.84
N LEU A 57 -8.11 -5.59 -8.75
CA LEU A 57 -9.56 -5.75 -8.62
C LEU A 57 -10.24 -4.49 -8.10
N PHE A 58 -9.50 -3.63 -7.41
CA PHE A 58 -10.01 -2.37 -6.87
C PHE A 58 -9.13 -1.20 -7.33
N PRO A 59 -9.10 -0.94 -8.66
CA PRO A 59 -8.14 0.02 -9.23
C PRO A 59 -8.36 1.47 -8.79
N ASP A 60 -9.54 1.80 -8.30
CA ASP A 60 -9.82 3.16 -7.85
C ASP A 60 -9.64 3.35 -6.36
N SER A 61 -9.25 2.30 -5.63
CA SER A 61 -9.02 2.39 -4.20
C SER A 61 -7.64 2.97 -3.90
N PRO A 62 -7.55 4.11 -3.20
CA PRO A 62 -6.25 4.62 -2.77
C PRO A 62 -5.50 3.62 -1.90
N GLU A 63 -6.21 2.98 -0.96
CA GLU A 63 -5.62 2.02 -0.04
C GLU A 63 -4.99 0.84 -0.77
N ALA A 64 -5.72 0.25 -1.72
CA ALA A 64 -5.21 -0.89 -2.49
C ALA A 64 -3.98 -0.50 -3.30
N ASN A 65 -4.03 0.67 -3.95
CA ASN A 65 -2.92 1.13 -4.78
C ASN A 65 -1.69 1.48 -3.94
N ILE A 66 -1.90 2.12 -2.79
CA ILE A 66 -0.79 2.50 -1.92
C ILE A 66 -0.11 1.26 -1.34
N ASN A 67 -0.88 0.24 -0.95
CA ASN A 67 -0.32 -1.01 -0.46
C ASN A 67 0.45 -1.77 -1.54
N ALA A 68 -0.08 -1.81 -2.76
CA ALA A 68 0.62 -2.43 -3.89
C ALA A 68 1.90 -1.65 -4.23
N ALA A 69 1.87 -0.33 -4.10
CA ALA A 69 3.06 0.49 -4.31
C ALA A 69 4.14 0.16 -3.28
N ALA A 70 3.75 -0.05 -2.02
CA ALA A 70 4.70 -0.42 -0.97
C ALA A 70 5.43 -1.72 -1.33
N VAL A 71 4.70 -2.69 -1.87
CA VAL A 71 5.31 -3.94 -2.35
C VAL A 71 6.30 -3.65 -3.47
N ALA A 72 5.90 -2.85 -4.45
CA ALA A 72 6.78 -2.51 -5.58
C ALA A 72 8.04 -1.78 -5.11
N LEU A 73 7.90 -0.87 -4.16
CA LEU A 73 9.06 -0.15 -3.60
C LEU A 73 10.04 -1.08 -2.91
N THR A 74 9.53 -2.07 -2.15
CA THR A 74 10.40 -3.05 -1.49
C THR A 74 11.18 -3.89 -2.50
N LYS A 75 10.60 -4.13 -3.67
CA LYS A 75 11.25 -4.89 -4.72
C LYS A 75 12.13 -4.02 -5.63
N GLY A 76 12.17 -2.71 -5.41
CA GLY A 76 12.89 -1.79 -6.29
C GLY A 76 12.23 -1.57 -7.64
N GLU A 77 10.96 -1.91 -7.77
CA GLU A 77 10.19 -1.73 -9.00
C GLU A 77 9.64 -0.31 -9.07
N THR A 78 10.52 0.64 -9.25
CA THR A 78 10.24 2.06 -9.11
C THR A 78 9.16 2.56 -10.07
N ALA A 79 9.23 2.15 -11.34
CA ALA A 79 8.24 2.59 -12.34
C ALA A 79 6.85 2.05 -12.01
N LYS A 80 6.77 0.81 -11.51
CA LYS A 80 5.50 0.22 -11.11
C LYS A 80 4.92 0.94 -9.90
N ALA A 81 5.78 1.27 -8.93
CA ALA A 81 5.36 2.02 -7.75
C ALA A 81 4.80 3.38 -8.14
N ARG A 82 5.44 4.06 -9.09
CA ARG A 82 4.96 5.36 -9.56
C ARG A 82 3.56 5.24 -10.17
N ARG A 83 3.33 4.23 -10.99
CA ARG A 83 2.01 4.04 -11.60
C ARG A 83 0.91 3.86 -10.57
N TYR A 84 1.21 3.16 -9.48
CA TYR A 84 0.24 2.99 -8.39
C TYR A 84 0.00 4.28 -7.61
N LEU A 85 1.04 5.08 -7.42
CA LEU A 85 1.00 6.21 -6.48
C LEU A 85 0.58 7.55 -7.09
N GLU A 86 0.88 7.78 -8.37
CA GLU A 86 0.78 9.14 -8.91
C GLU A 86 -0.63 9.73 -8.85
N ARG A 87 -1.66 8.91 -8.99
CA ARG A 87 -3.05 9.37 -8.88
C ARG A 87 -3.41 9.81 -7.46
N PHE A 88 -2.68 9.33 -6.48
CA PHE A 88 -3.01 9.54 -5.06
C PHE A 88 -1.93 10.32 -4.32
N ALA A 89 -1.03 10.96 -5.07
CA ALA A 89 0.15 11.63 -4.49
C ALA A 89 -0.20 12.78 -3.53
N THR A 90 -1.40 13.34 -3.65
CA THR A 90 -1.84 14.44 -2.79
C THR A 90 -2.53 13.99 -1.52
N LEU A 91 -2.74 12.67 -1.36
CA LEU A 91 -3.39 12.14 -0.16
C LEU A 91 -2.34 11.90 0.93
N PRO A 92 -2.62 12.30 2.18
CA PRO A 92 -1.64 12.10 3.27
C PRO A 92 -1.20 10.65 3.43
N MET A 93 -2.09 9.69 3.19
CA MET A 93 -1.75 8.28 3.31
C MET A 93 -0.70 7.83 2.29
N ALA A 94 -0.48 8.60 1.21
CA ALA A 94 0.52 8.28 0.19
C ALA A 94 1.86 8.98 0.44
N TYR A 95 1.94 9.93 1.35
CA TYR A 95 3.13 10.77 1.49
C TYR A 95 4.41 9.98 1.78
N ASN A 96 4.35 9.02 2.69
CA ASN A 96 5.54 8.24 3.02
C ASN A 96 6.05 7.45 1.82
N ASN A 97 5.15 6.77 1.11
CA ASN A 97 5.54 6.00 -0.06
C ASN A 97 6.00 6.90 -1.21
N MET A 98 5.40 8.08 -1.35
CA MET A 98 5.88 9.06 -2.34
C MET A 98 7.30 9.51 -2.01
N GLY A 99 7.60 9.70 -0.73
CA GLY A 99 8.95 10.04 -0.31
C GLY A 99 9.95 8.95 -0.67
N ILE A 100 9.63 7.71 -0.38
CA ILE A 100 10.49 6.57 -0.72
C ILE A 100 10.66 6.46 -2.24
N LEU A 101 9.57 6.63 -2.98
CA LEU A 101 9.61 6.62 -4.45
C LEU A 101 10.60 7.67 -4.97
N CYS A 102 10.49 8.89 -4.46
CA CYS A 102 11.38 9.97 -4.89
C CYS A 102 12.84 9.67 -4.56
N LEU A 103 13.12 9.02 -3.43
CA LEU A 103 14.48 8.59 -3.11
C LEU A 103 15.00 7.58 -4.13
N GLN A 104 14.18 6.62 -4.49
CA GLN A 104 14.58 5.60 -5.48
C GLN A 104 14.77 6.20 -6.86
N GLU A 105 14.05 7.29 -7.16
CA GLU A 105 14.19 8.00 -8.43
C GLU A 105 15.35 8.99 -8.42
N GLY A 106 16.03 9.13 -7.29
CA GLY A 106 17.18 10.06 -7.18
C GLY A 106 16.79 11.51 -6.92
N ASN A 107 15.52 11.77 -6.60
CA ASN A 107 15.05 13.15 -6.34
C ASN A 107 14.99 13.40 -4.84
N ARG A 108 16.13 13.75 -4.26
CA ARG A 108 16.24 13.94 -2.81
C ARG A 108 15.43 15.12 -2.29
N ASP A 109 15.35 16.21 -3.06
CA ASP A 109 14.61 17.39 -2.62
C ASP A 109 13.12 17.10 -2.49
N LYS A 110 12.52 16.45 -3.48
CA LYS A 110 11.12 16.04 -3.41
C LYS A 110 10.89 15.00 -2.32
N ALA A 111 11.85 14.08 -2.16
CA ALA A 111 11.76 13.08 -1.10
C ALA A 111 11.68 13.75 0.27
N GLU A 112 12.50 14.76 0.52
CA GLU A 112 12.48 15.48 1.78
C GLU A 112 11.13 16.15 2.03
N VAL A 113 10.56 16.76 0.99
CA VAL A 113 9.24 17.40 1.11
C VAL A 113 8.18 16.37 1.51
N TYR A 114 8.10 15.24 0.79
CA TYR A 114 7.10 14.22 1.08
C TYR A 114 7.30 13.59 2.45
N LEU A 115 8.55 13.31 2.82
CA LEU A 115 8.84 12.70 4.12
C LEU A 115 8.53 13.67 5.25
N THR A 116 8.78 14.97 5.05
CA THR A 116 8.41 15.98 6.03
C THR A 116 6.89 16.02 6.25
N MET A 117 6.12 15.97 5.14
CA MET A 117 4.66 15.94 5.22
C MET A 117 4.17 14.67 5.89
N ALA A 118 4.78 13.54 5.59
CA ALA A 118 4.41 12.27 6.19
C ALA A 118 4.70 12.25 7.69
N ALA A 119 5.85 12.77 8.10
CA ALA A 119 6.22 12.86 9.51
C ALA A 119 5.26 13.78 10.26
N ALA A 120 4.88 14.88 9.64
CA ALA A 120 3.90 15.82 10.22
C ALA A 120 2.53 15.15 10.36
N ALA A 121 2.21 14.20 9.52
CA ALA A 121 0.97 13.42 9.59
C ALA A 121 1.06 12.24 10.58
N GLY A 122 2.20 12.08 11.27
CA GLY A 122 2.36 11.08 12.31
C GLY A 122 2.96 9.75 11.87
N VAL A 123 3.52 9.67 10.66
CA VAL A 123 4.13 8.44 10.17
C VAL A 123 5.55 8.32 10.73
N LYS A 124 5.75 7.38 11.64
CA LYS A 124 7.05 7.21 12.33
C LYS A 124 8.16 6.78 11.38
N GLN A 125 7.87 5.95 10.41
CA GLN A 125 8.86 5.53 9.42
C GLN A 125 9.39 6.70 8.62
N ALA A 126 8.52 7.68 8.32
CA ALA A 126 8.91 8.88 7.60
C ALA A 126 9.86 9.75 8.42
N ASP A 127 9.61 9.85 9.72
CA ASP A 127 10.48 10.60 10.63
C ASP A 127 11.89 10.01 10.63
N LYS A 128 11.99 8.68 10.72
CA LYS A 128 13.28 8.00 10.67
C LYS A 128 13.99 8.21 9.35
N ALA A 129 13.26 8.06 8.24
CA ALA A 129 13.83 8.23 6.90
C ALA A 129 14.32 9.65 6.70
N LEU A 130 13.57 10.63 7.20
CA LEU A 130 13.94 12.04 7.09
C LEU A 130 15.21 12.35 7.89
N LYS A 131 15.32 11.82 9.10
CA LYS A 131 16.52 11.97 9.91
C LYS A 131 17.74 11.36 9.24
N GLU A 132 17.60 10.19 8.66
CA GLU A 132 18.69 9.53 7.93
C GLU A 132 19.10 10.33 6.72
N LEU A 133 18.13 10.86 5.97
CA LEU A 133 18.39 11.69 4.80
C LEU A 133 19.17 12.93 5.15
N LYS A 134 18.78 13.60 6.23
CA LYS A 134 19.47 14.81 6.72
C LYS A 134 20.87 14.48 7.22
N ARG A 135 21.04 13.35 7.90
CA ARG A 135 22.35 12.89 8.36
C ARG A 135 23.29 12.68 7.19
N GLN A 136 22.82 12.05 6.13
CA GLN A 136 23.63 11.82 4.93
C GLN A 136 24.03 13.13 4.26
N ALA A 137 23.11 14.10 4.21
CA ALA A 137 23.38 15.41 3.61
C ALA A 137 24.40 16.22 4.41
N GLY A 138 24.48 15.99 5.72
CA GLY A 138 25.40 16.69 6.60
C GLY A 138 26.82 16.16 6.55
N ASN A 139 27.03 15.04 5.85
CA ASN A 139 28.34 14.46 5.68
C ASN A 139 28.94 14.85 4.33
#